data_985a2afe23bdf0c80ae832abe82bd41e
#
_entry.id   985a2afe23bdf0c80ae832abe82bd41e
#
_cell.length_a   1.000
_cell.length_b   1.000
_cell.length_c   1.000
_cell.angle_alpha   90.00
_cell.angle_beta   90.00
_cell.angle_gamma   90.00
#
_symmetry.space_group_name_H-M   'P 1'
#
loop_
_entity.id
_entity.type
_entity.pdbx_description
1 polymer ?
#
loop_
_entity_poly.entity_id
_entity_poly.type
_entity_poly.pdbx_seq_one_letter_code
_entity_poly.pdbx_strand_id
1 'polypeptide(L)'
;PTGSPEYVSDASAPALAALDQPEIEPAPDYDHVAAPTRVLSAADAERLRNTEGMTLQWIGWDARSPVLVEVDERGVWMMTSEIQGEGGAALKLEGFVTEIGEDYFLIHAEITIMGTPTKDRFCDVNKIWHFAVNQNRSYYRLREFEWCDGYTDYIDIYFPPSLKSE
;
A
#
# COMPACT_ATOMS: atom_id res chain seq x y z
N PRO A 1 20.97 -36.88 -10.24
CA PRO A 1 20.62 -36.87 -10.36
C PRO A 1 20.37 -36.68 -10.38
N THR A 2 20.45 -36.53 -10.12
CA THR A 2 19.92 -36.38 -10.21
C THR A 2 19.79 -35.83 -10.09
N GLY A 3 19.99 -35.57 -9.95
CA GLY A 3 19.38 -35.17 -10.02
C GLY A 3 19.37 -34.54 -9.82
N SER A 4 19.49 -34.26 -9.79
CA SER A 4 19.01 -33.83 -9.83
C SER A 4 19.05 -33.20 -9.80
N PRO A 5 19.25 -32.91 -9.77
CA PRO A 5 18.69 -32.34 -10.04
C PRO A 5 18.62 -31.74 -10.05
N GLU A 6 18.76 -31.31 -9.89
CA GLU A 6 18.01 -31.13 -10.08
C GLU A 6 17.80 -30.54 -9.87
N TYR A 7 18.17 -30.40 -9.64
CA TYR A 7 17.22 -30.21 -9.69
C TYR A 7 17.07 -29.97 -9.80
N VAL A 8 17.53 -29.10 -9.92
CA VAL A 8 16.66 -29.26 -10.41
C VAL A 8 16.30 -28.88 -10.46
N SER A 9 16.71 -28.45 -10.32
CA SER A 9 15.84 -28.64 -10.63
C SER A 9 15.50 -28.45 -10.77
N ASP A 10 15.80 -28.01 -10.69
CA ASP A 10 14.88 -28.38 -11.01
C ASP A 10 14.49 -28.31 -11.14
N ALA A 11 14.97 -27.98 -11.07
CA ALA A 11 14.09 -28.39 -11.41
C ALA A 11 13.61 -28.49 -11.49
N SER A 12 13.83 -28.12 -11.40
CA SER A 12 12.92 -28.64 -11.57
C SER A 12 12.36 -28.62 -11.26
N ALA A 13 12.61 -28.40 -11.04
CA ALA A 13 11.63 -28.74 -10.89
C ALA A 13 11.05 -28.57 -10.75
N PRO A 14 11.05 -28.31 -10.57
CA PRO A 14 10.07 -28.43 -10.54
C PRO A 14 9.57 -28.26 -10.37
N ALA A 15 9.71 -28.16 -10.00
CA ALA A 15 8.86 -28.33 -9.82
C ALA A 15 8.36 -28.30 -9.44
N LEU A 16 8.33 -28.01 -9.17
CA LEU A 16 7.49 -28.23 -8.85
C LEU A 16 6.92 -28.21 -8.54
N ALA A 17 7.06 -28.19 -8.37
CA ALA A 17 6.30 -28.28 -8.09
C ALA A 17 5.84 -28.11 -7.82
N ALA A 18 5.80 -27.95 -7.58
CA ALA A 18 5.25 -27.77 -7.28
C ALA A 18 4.74 -27.69 -7.14
N LEU A 19 4.43 -27.53 -7.00
CA LEU A 19 3.86 -27.30 -6.84
C LEU A 19 3.22 -27.26 -6.39
N ASP A 20 2.96 -27.33 -6.12
CA ASP A 20 2.36 -27.04 -5.65
C ASP A 20 2.24 -26.52 -4.78
N GLN A 21 2.35 -26.16 -4.65
CA GLN A 21 2.27 -25.60 -3.96
C GLN A 21 1.70 -24.83 -3.62
N PRO A 22 1.14 -24.69 -3.19
CA PRO A 22 0.54 -23.84 -2.93
C PRO A 22 0.74 -22.82 -2.74
N GLU A 23 0.18 -22.62 -2.67
CA GLU A 23 0.49 -21.91 -2.73
C GLU A 23 0.77 -21.01 -1.92
N ILE A 24 1.37 -21.19 -1.42
CA ILE A 24 1.70 -20.19 -0.75
C ILE A 24 2.02 -19.08 -1.48
N GLU A 25 1.50 -17.94 -1.08
CA GLU A 25 1.70 -16.86 -1.78
C GLU A 25 3.00 -16.33 -1.42
N PRO A 26 3.95 -16.36 -2.19
CA PRO A 26 5.16 -15.71 -1.90
C PRO A 26 4.92 -14.23 -1.84
N ALA A 27 5.90 -13.49 -1.42
CA ALA A 27 5.84 -12.05 -1.52
C ALA A 27 5.40 -11.72 -2.93
N PRO A 28 4.59 -10.70 -3.10
CA PRO A 28 4.10 -10.40 -4.43
C PRO A 28 5.25 -10.25 -5.40
N ASP A 29 5.08 -10.84 -6.54
CA ASP A 29 6.03 -10.71 -7.62
C ASP A 29 5.64 -9.46 -8.36
N TYR A 30 6.19 -8.33 -7.97
CA TYR A 30 5.79 -7.07 -8.58
C TYR A 30 6.15 -7.02 -10.05
N ASP A 31 7.21 -7.73 -10.45
CA ASP A 31 7.54 -7.76 -11.87
C ASP A 31 6.51 -8.51 -12.68
N HIS A 32 5.82 -9.44 -12.04
CA HIS A 32 4.87 -10.27 -12.73
C HIS A 32 3.44 -9.74 -12.63
N VAL A 33 3.04 -9.26 -11.44
CA VAL A 33 1.65 -8.87 -11.24
C VAL A 33 1.41 -7.38 -11.33
N ALA A 34 2.43 -6.56 -11.13
CA ALA A 34 2.23 -5.12 -11.17
C ALA A 34 2.11 -4.66 -12.62
N ALA A 35 0.96 -4.17 -12.96
CA ALA A 35 0.71 -3.61 -14.30
C ALA A 35 0.85 -2.10 -14.23
N PRO A 36 1.00 -1.44 -15.38
CA PRO A 36 1.00 0.03 -15.39
C PRO A 36 -0.23 0.56 -14.68
N THR A 37 -0.04 1.57 -13.87
CA THR A 37 -1.12 2.21 -13.16
C THR A 37 -2.10 2.82 -14.16
N ARG A 38 -3.39 2.57 -13.96
CA ARG A 38 -4.40 3.18 -14.82
C ARG A 38 -4.66 4.59 -14.33
N VAL A 39 -4.24 5.59 -15.10
CA VAL A 39 -4.40 6.99 -14.72
C VAL A 39 -5.61 7.54 -15.45
N LEU A 40 -6.71 7.67 -14.74
CA LEU A 40 -7.96 8.16 -15.29
C LEU A 40 -8.18 9.64 -14.96
N SER A 41 -7.36 10.22 -14.10
CA SER A 41 -7.48 11.61 -13.68
C SER A 41 -6.09 12.21 -13.58
N ALA A 42 -5.80 13.16 -14.46
CA ALA A 42 -4.51 13.85 -14.44
C ALA A 42 -4.38 14.70 -13.18
N ALA A 43 -5.49 15.29 -12.73
CA ALA A 43 -5.45 16.12 -11.53
C ALA A 43 -5.07 15.30 -10.32
N ASP A 44 -5.60 14.09 -10.20
CA ASP A 44 -5.29 13.24 -9.06
C ASP A 44 -3.89 12.67 -9.16
N ALA A 45 -3.41 12.41 -10.37
CA ALA A 45 -2.01 12.00 -10.52
C ALA A 45 -1.08 13.10 -10.01
N GLU A 46 -1.43 14.36 -10.29
CA GLU A 46 -0.63 15.47 -9.81
C GLU A 46 -0.67 15.56 -8.29
N ARG A 47 -1.83 15.32 -7.70
CA ARG A 47 -1.95 15.31 -6.25
C ARG A 47 -1.03 14.27 -5.61
N LEU A 48 -1.00 13.06 -6.18
CA LEU A 48 -0.18 12.00 -5.62
C LEU A 48 1.31 12.27 -5.82
N ARG A 49 1.69 12.87 -6.97
CA ARG A 49 3.08 13.24 -7.17
C ARG A 49 3.55 14.27 -6.16
N ASN A 50 2.63 15.07 -5.66
CA ASN A 50 2.94 16.14 -4.73
C ASN A 50 2.41 15.89 -3.33
N THR A 51 2.30 14.63 -2.96
CA THR A 51 1.75 14.28 -1.66
C THR A 51 2.53 14.97 -0.53
N GLU A 52 1.79 15.38 0.49
CA GLU A 52 2.37 16.08 1.63
C GLU A 52 2.44 15.22 2.88
N GLY A 53 2.33 13.91 2.72
CA GLY A 53 2.54 13.03 3.85
C GLY A 53 1.33 12.21 4.22
N MET A 54 1.53 11.33 5.20
CA MET A 54 0.51 10.40 5.66
C MET A 54 0.38 10.50 7.17
N THR A 55 -0.84 10.36 7.67
CA THR A 55 -1.09 10.31 9.12
C THR A 55 -1.92 9.09 9.46
N LEU A 56 -1.79 8.68 10.72
CA LEU A 56 -2.66 7.68 11.34
C LEU A 56 -3.24 8.32 12.60
N GLN A 57 -4.56 8.26 12.74
CA GLN A 57 -5.24 8.96 13.84
C GLN A 57 -4.67 8.59 15.21
N TRP A 58 -4.29 7.32 15.41
CA TRP A 58 -3.83 6.88 16.71
C TRP A 58 -2.47 7.44 17.09
N ILE A 59 -1.67 7.85 16.10
CA ILE A 59 -0.36 8.40 16.36
C ILE A 59 -0.45 9.92 16.43
N GLY A 60 -1.28 10.51 15.58
CA GLY A 60 -1.51 11.94 15.69
C GLY A 60 -1.70 12.60 14.34
N TRP A 61 -2.65 13.53 14.30
CA TRP A 61 -2.92 14.25 13.05
C TRP A 61 -1.81 15.19 12.65
N ASP A 62 -0.96 15.56 13.61
CA ASP A 62 0.17 16.44 13.31
C ASP A 62 1.43 15.68 12.97
N ALA A 63 1.38 14.37 13.03
CA ALA A 63 2.57 13.54 12.80
C ALA A 63 2.57 13.02 11.37
N ARG A 64 2.73 13.94 10.41
CA ARG A 64 2.79 13.54 9.00
C ARG A 64 4.14 12.97 8.67
N SER A 65 4.15 11.82 8.03
CA SER A 65 5.38 11.21 7.57
C SER A 65 5.41 11.26 6.05
N PRO A 66 6.60 11.42 5.48
CA PRO A 66 6.70 11.51 4.03
C PRO A 66 6.17 10.26 3.34
N VAL A 67 5.58 10.46 2.18
CA VAL A 67 5.15 9.36 1.32
C VAL A 67 6.02 9.42 0.07
N LEU A 68 6.73 8.34 -0.20
CA LEU A 68 7.56 8.26 -1.38
C LEU A 68 6.74 7.68 -2.51
N VAL A 69 6.64 8.41 -3.61
CA VAL A 69 5.93 7.98 -4.81
C VAL A 69 6.92 7.94 -5.94
N GLU A 70 7.09 6.78 -6.56
CA GLU A 70 8.02 6.60 -7.67
C GLU A 70 7.30 5.93 -8.81
N VAL A 71 7.48 6.44 -10.02
CA VAL A 71 6.87 5.88 -11.21
C VAL A 71 7.98 5.27 -12.05
N ASP A 72 7.89 3.96 -12.32
CA ASP A 72 8.95 3.32 -13.08
C ASP A 72 8.70 3.46 -14.58
N GLU A 73 9.62 2.92 -15.38
CA GLU A 73 9.55 3.12 -16.82
C GLU A 73 8.36 2.41 -17.46
N ARG A 74 7.75 1.46 -16.74
CA ARG A 74 6.56 0.79 -17.25
C ARG A 74 5.29 1.52 -16.87
N GLY A 75 5.40 2.59 -16.08
CA GLY A 75 4.24 3.32 -15.64
C GLY A 75 3.62 2.77 -14.37
N VAL A 76 4.36 1.98 -13.61
CA VAL A 76 3.89 1.46 -12.33
C VAL A 76 4.24 2.48 -11.25
N TRP A 77 3.25 2.88 -10.49
CA TRP A 77 3.43 3.85 -9.41
C TRP A 77 3.64 3.11 -8.11
N MET A 78 4.83 3.20 -7.56
CA MET A 78 5.15 2.60 -6.27
C MET A 78 4.95 3.63 -5.18
N MET A 79 4.41 3.21 -4.04
CA MET A 79 4.16 4.11 -2.93
C MET A 79 4.59 3.45 -1.63
N THR A 80 5.40 4.16 -0.84
CA THR A 80 5.83 3.67 0.46
C THR A 80 5.79 4.80 1.47
N SER A 81 5.47 4.45 2.71
CA SER A 81 5.48 5.40 3.80
C SER A 81 5.52 4.64 5.12
N GLU A 82 6.10 5.28 6.12
CA GLU A 82 6.16 4.69 7.45
C GLU A 82 6.02 5.80 8.47
N ILE A 83 5.15 5.58 9.47
CA ILE A 83 4.95 6.50 10.57
C ILE A 83 5.36 5.78 11.83
N GLN A 84 6.16 6.42 12.66
CA GLN A 84 6.53 5.86 13.95
C GLN A 84 6.06 6.78 15.06
N GLY A 85 5.42 6.19 16.06
CA GLY A 85 4.96 6.92 17.22
C GLY A 85 5.72 6.48 18.44
N GLU A 86 5.17 6.81 19.59
CA GLU A 86 5.82 6.46 20.85
C GLU A 86 5.51 5.03 21.24
N GLY A 87 6.43 4.44 22.01
CA GLY A 87 6.18 3.13 22.60
C GLY A 87 6.04 2.00 21.60
N GLY A 88 6.67 2.11 20.44
CA GLY A 88 6.60 1.06 19.44
C GLY A 88 5.43 1.16 18.49
N ALA A 89 4.64 2.22 18.60
CA ALA A 89 3.53 2.42 17.67
C ALA A 89 4.08 2.69 16.27
N ALA A 90 3.50 2.07 15.26
CA ALA A 90 3.97 2.28 13.90
C ALA A 90 2.88 1.93 12.88
N LEU A 91 2.95 2.60 11.75
CA LEU A 91 2.15 2.27 10.57
C LEU A 91 3.10 2.20 9.38
N LYS A 92 2.94 1.17 8.57
CA LYS A 92 3.74 1.04 7.37
C LYS A 92 2.82 0.73 6.19
N LEU A 93 3.07 1.38 5.07
CA LEU A 93 2.33 1.15 3.83
C LEU A 93 3.33 0.97 2.71
N GLU A 94 3.18 -0.09 1.93
CA GLU A 94 4.09 -0.36 0.84
C GLU A 94 3.36 -1.12 -0.25
N GLY A 95 3.37 -0.58 -1.47
CA GLY A 95 2.72 -1.26 -2.57
C GLY A 95 2.75 -0.45 -3.84
N PHE A 96 1.84 -0.80 -4.75
CA PHE A 96 1.77 -0.11 -6.03
C PHE A 96 0.33 0.28 -6.33
N VAL A 97 0.18 1.49 -6.90
CA VAL A 97 -1.12 2.04 -7.22
C VAL A 97 -1.64 1.34 -8.46
N THR A 98 -2.87 0.84 -8.40
CA THR A 98 -3.44 0.14 -9.55
C THR A 98 -4.28 1.08 -10.41
N GLU A 99 -4.89 2.09 -9.78
CA GLU A 99 -5.76 2.99 -10.53
C GLU A 99 -5.83 4.33 -9.82
N ILE A 100 -5.81 5.41 -10.59
CA ILE A 100 -5.97 6.77 -10.08
C ILE A 100 -7.15 7.37 -10.81
N GLY A 101 -8.22 7.65 -10.09
CA GLY A 101 -9.42 8.23 -10.66
C GLY A 101 -9.76 9.55 -10.03
N GLU A 102 -10.93 10.08 -10.33
CA GLU A 102 -11.34 11.37 -9.81
C GLU A 102 -11.64 11.25 -8.32
N ASP A 103 -10.79 11.89 -7.50
CA ASP A 103 -10.94 11.94 -6.05
C ASP A 103 -10.74 10.59 -5.36
N TYR A 104 -10.03 9.66 -6.00
CA TYR A 104 -9.72 8.38 -5.35
C TYR A 104 -8.51 7.73 -6.02
N PHE A 105 -7.97 6.75 -5.32
CA PHE A 105 -7.03 5.82 -5.96
C PHE A 105 -7.16 4.46 -5.29
N LEU A 106 -6.76 3.44 -6.02
CA LEU A 106 -6.70 2.07 -5.53
C LEU A 106 -5.24 1.67 -5.48
N ILE A 107 -4.85 1.01 -4.41
CA ILE A 107 -3.46 0.60 -4.25
C ILE A 107 -3.42 -0.83 -3.75
N HIS A 108 -2.62 -1.65 -4.41
CA HIS A 108 -2.37 -3.01 -3.94
C HIS A 108 -1.16 -2.90 -3.02
N ALA A 109 -1.40 -3.01 -1.72
CA ALA A 109 -0.36 -2.70 -0.76
C ALA A 109 -0.48 -3.51 0.50
N GLU A 110 0.65 -3.66 1.15
CA GLU A 110 0.67 -4.20 2.50
C GLU A 110 0.55 -3.04 3.47
N ILE A 111 -0.42 -3.12 4.36
CA ILE A 111 -0.56 -2.15 5.44
C ILE A 111 -0.33 -2.88 6.75
N THR A 112 0.62 -2.39 7.52
CA THR A 112 0.97 -2.97 8.81
C THR A 112 0.78 -1.90 9.87
N ILE A 113 0.03 -2.22 10.93
CA ILE A 113 -0.11 -1.35 12.09
C ILE A 113 0.31 -2.17 13.31
N MET A 114 1.14 -1.58 14.14
CA MET A 114 1.57 -2.25 15.34
C MET A 114 1.61 -1.29 16.50
N GLY A 115 1.28 -1.79 17.69
CA GLY A 115 1.48 -1.08 18.94
C GLY A 115 0.55 0.08 19.18
N THR A 116 -0.55 0.19 18.45
CA THR A 116 -1.46 1.32 18.63
C THR A 116 -2.85 0.97 18.10
N PRO A 117 -3.94 1.38 18.73
CA PRO A 117 -3.99 2.19 19.95
C PRO A 117 -3.63 1.42 21.22
N THR A 118 -3.49 0.09 21.13
CA THR A 118 -3.03 -0.70 22.27
C THR A 118 -1.68 -1.29 21.97
N LYS A 119 -0.91 -1.54 23.00
CA LYS A 119 0.48 -1.96 22.82
C LYS A 119 0.64 -3.32 22.17
N ASP A 120 -0.34 -4.21 22.35
CA ASP A 120 -0.24 -5.56 21.82
C ASP A 120 -0.91 -5.71 20.47
N ARG A 121 -1.39 -4.61 19.90
CA ARG A 121 -2.07 -4.70 18.62
C ARG A 121 -1.09 -4.95 17.48
N PHE A 122 -1.47 -5.82 16.55
CA PHE A 122 -0.69 -6.08 15.35
C PHE A 122 -1.64 -6.42 14.21
N CYS A 123 -1.59 -5.65 13.14
CA CYS A 123 -2.40 -5.86 11.96
C CYS A 123 -1.49 -5.81 10.75
N ASP A 124 -1.66 -6.75 9.83
CA ASP A 124 -0.82 -6.83 8.64
C ASP A 124 -1.65 -7.48 7.54
N VAL A 125 -2.07 -6.69 6.57
CA VAL A 125 -2.93 -7.18 5.49
C VAL A 125 -2.44 -6.63 4.17
N ASN A 126 -2.33 -7.52 3.18
CA ASN A 126 -1.91 -7.15 1.84
C ASN A 126 -3.11 -7.36 0.92
N LYS A 127 -3.62 -6.29 0.35
CA LYS A 127 -4.79 -6.36 -0.52
C LYS A 127 -4.88 -5.07 -1.33
N ILE A 128 -5.93 -4.96 -2.11
CA ILE A 128 -6.21 -3.70 -2.81
C ILE A 128 -7.05 -2.83 -1.90
N TRP A 129 -6.53 -1.63 -1.63
CA TRP A 129 -7.18 -0.68 -0.73
C TRP A 129 -7.75 0.50 -1.52
N HIS A 130 -8.84 1.05 -1.03
CA HIS A 130 -9.52 2.18 -1.65
C HIS A 130 -9.32 3.41 -0.78
N PHE A 131 -8.67 4.43 -1.34
CA PHE A 131 -8.50 5.73 -0.69
C PHE A 131 -9.29 6.77 -1.47
N ALA A 132 -10.02 7.63 -0.79
CA ALA A 132 -10.85 8.62 -1.49
C ALA A 132 -10.91 9.91 -0.71
N VAL A 133 -11.04 11.02 -1.45
CA VAL A 133 -11.25 12.33 -0.85
C VAL A 133 -12.62 12.35 -0.22
N ASN A 134 -12.69 12.89 0.99
CA ASN A 134 -13.92 12.95 1.75
C ASN A 134 -14.28 14.41 2.01
N GLN A 135 -15.50 14.80 1.63
CA GLN A 135 -16.02 16.12 1.97
C GLN A 135 -15.13 17.27 1.51
N ASN A 136 -14.58 17.16 0.31
CA ASN A 136 -13.78 18.22 -0.28
C ASN A 136 -12.58 18.60 0.60
N ARG A 137 -12.00 17.62 1.27
CA ARG A 137 -10.79 17.82 2.04
C ARG A 137 -9.57 17.67 1.15
N SER A 138 -8.41 18.04 1.66
CA SER A 138 -7.18 17.93 0.88
C SER A 138 -6.39 16.69 1.26
N TYR A 139 -7.10 15.59 1.42
CA TYR A 139 -6.46 14.30 1.65
C TYR A 139 -7.37 13.18 1.17
N TYR A 140 -6.71 12.04 0.88
CA TYR A 140 -7.41 10.81 0.57
C TYR A 140 -7.44 9.99 1.85
N ARG A 141 -8.61 9.53 2.24
CA ARG A 141 -8.76 8.71 3.45
C ARG A 141 -9.05 7.28 3.06
N LEU A 142 -8.40 6.35 3.76
CA LEU A 142 -8.70 4.93 3.59
C LEU A 142 -10.19 4.70 3.82
N ARG A 143 -10.83 4.00 2.88
CA ARG A 143 -12.28 3.80 2.95
C ARG A 143 -12.67 2.45 3.51
N GLU A 144 -11.72 1.66 3.98
CA GLU A 144 -12.04 0.40 4.61
C GLU A 144 -11.84 0.53 6.10
N PHE A 145 -12.91 0.23 6.84
CA PHE A 145 -12.91 0.41 8.29
C PHE A 145 -12.98 -0.96 8.93
N GLU A 146 -12.32 -1.10 10.09
CA GLU A 146 -12.35 -2.37 10.82
C GLU A 146 -11.84 -3.54 9.97
N TRP A 147 -10.81 -3.28 9.18
CA TRP A 147 -10.27 -4.30 8.28
C TRP A 147 -9.44 -5.35 9.03
N CYS A 148 -9.08 -5.08 10.26
CA CYS A 148 -8.25 -5.98 11.04
C CYS A 148 -9.01 -6.47 12.28
N ASP A 149 -9.66 -5.54 12.95
CA ASP A 149 -10.36 -5.84 14.21
C ASP A 149 -11.43 -4.78 14.38
N GLY A 150 -11.88 -4.54 15.62
CA GLY A 150 -12.95 -3.58 15.86
C GLY A 150 -12.55 -2.13 15.84
N TYR A 151 -11.27 -1.83 15.66
CA TYR A 151 -10.82 -0.45 15.60
C TYR A 151 -10.97 0.08 14.18
N THR A 152 -11.37 1.35 14.08
CA THR A 152 -11.41 2.04 12.80
C THR A 152 -10.12 2.81 12.64
N ASP A 153 -9.38 2.51 11.59
CA ASP A 153 -8.09 3.15 11.35
C ASP A 153 -8.23 4.20 10.27
N TYR A 154 -8.14 5.47 10.66
CA TYR A 154 -8.13 6.56 9.68
C TYR A 154 -6.70 6.80 9.23
N ILE A 155 -6.43 6.41 7.99
CA ILE A 155 -5.15 6.64 7.35
C ILE A 155 -5.40 7.67 6.27
N ASP A 156 -4.72 8.82 6.38
CA ASP A 156 -4.93 9.93 5.46
C ASP A 156 -3.65 10.23 4.72
N ILE A 157 -3.76 10.41 3.41
CA ILE A 157 -2.63 10.79 2.57
C ILE A 157 -2.97 12.16 1.99
N TYR A 158 -2.15 13.15 2.34
CA TYR A 158 -2.43 14.56 2.09
C TYR A 158 -1.86 15.05 0.77
N PHE A 159 -2.50 16.03 0.18
CA PHE A 159 -1.99 16.72 -0.99
C PHE A 159 -2.16 18.22 -0.78
N PRO A 160 -1.42 19.04 -1.56
CA PRO A 160 -1.51 20.49 -1.36
C PRO A 160 -2.93 21.00 -1.53
N PRO A 161 -3.39 21.85 -0.62
CA PRO A 161 -4.75 22.41 -0.76
C PRO A 161 -4.95 23.14 -2.10
N SER A 162 -3.89 23.64 -2.71
CA SER A 162 -4.01 24.31 -3.99
C SER A 162 -4.43 23.35 -5.11
N LEU A 163 -4.31 22.05 -4.89
CA LEU A 163 -4.73 21.05 -5.87
C LEU A 163 -6.11 20.48 -5.57
N LYS A 164 -6.80 21.07 -4.64
CA LYS A 164 -8.14 20.64 -4.29
C LYS A 164 -9.12 21.09 -5.36
N SER A 165 -10.13 20.23 -5.62
CA SER A 165 -11.15 20.58 -6.60
C SER A 165 -12.02 21.71 -6.08
N GLU A 166 -12.57 22.48 -7.03
CA GLU A 166 -13.49 23.55 -6.67
C GLU A 166 -14.85 23.05 -6.26
#